data_67c3f1e21833db9d4e56034ef017b4f3
#
_entry.id   67c3f1e21833db9d4e56034ef017b4f3
#
_cell.length_a   1.000
_cell.length_b   1.000
_cell.length_c   1.000
_cell.angle_alpha   90.00
_cell.angle_beta   90.00
_cell.angle_gamma   90.00
#
_symmetry.space_group_name_H-M   'P 1'
#
loop_
_entity.id
_entity.type
_entity.pdbx_description
1 polymer ?
#
loop_
_entity_poly.entity_id
_entity_poly.type
_entity_poly.pdbx_seq_one_letter_code
_entity_poly.pdbx_strand_id
1 'polypeptide(L)'
;MNPALKKKLYHYAMVTLACAIMGIAMNTFYMPNKMLSGGIGGVAVLAYYVAVLPMGATSLICNVPLFFLAYKYMDREYTVSALYGIIAFSVSLDFFHFLSNYTVVHDKLLACIAGGVLYGIGAACMYRVGGSSGGTDIIGAIIQKNYSISISTTGFAFNICLLLASVSLFGIEPVLYTLLTFFVMTKTCNAFTTGFDYKKKVIIISEHHEEIAEAIIKIVGRGVTYISGEGCFTHRHRELVFVVIKLTQLAKVRSIVREIDPSAFMIISDVNDVFGRGFTLKPSGPNFPRPKFPEKHE
;
A
#
# COMPACT_ATOMS: atom_id res chain seq x y z
N MET A 1 -8.43 17.39 -25.56
CA MET A 1 -7.16 16.74 -25.17
C MET A 1 -7.38 15.24 -25.18
N ASN A 2 -6.53 14.49 -25.89
CA ASN A 2 -6.65 13.04 -26.04
C ASN A 2 -6.65 12.36 -24.65
N PRO A 3 -7.61 11.46 -24.32
CA PRO A 3 -7.71 10.81 -23.01
C PRO A 3 -6.42 10.03 -22.61
N ALA A 4 -5.70 9.47 -23.57
CA ALA A 4 -4.42 8.82 -23.34
C ALA A 4 -3.32 9.82 -22.91
N LEU A 5 -3.29 11.01 -23.49
CA LEU A 5 -2.35 12.07 -23.13
C LEU A 5 -2.63 12.60 -21.72
N LYS A 6 -3.93 12.78 -21.37
CA LYS A 6 -4.34 13.20 -20.02
C LYS A 6 -3.90 12.20 -18.96
N LYS A 7 -4.04 10.90 -19.24
CA LYS A 7 -3.60 9.83 -18.33
C LYS A 7 -2.08 9.83 -18.12
N LYS A 8 -1.30 10.00 -19.18
CA LYS A 8 0.17 10.09 -19.10
C LYS A 8 0.61 11.34 -18.33
N LEU A 9 0.03 12.49 -18.61
CA LEU A 9 0.35 13.73 -17.91
C LEU A 9 0.05 13.63 -16.41
N TYR A 10 -1.10 13.06 -16.04
CA TYR A 10 -1.45 12.80 -14.64
C TYR A 10 -0.43 11.86 -13.97
N HIS A 11 -0.02 10.79 -14.65
CA HIS A 11 0.98 9.85 -14.14
C HIS A 11 2.30 10.55 -13.80
N TYR A 12 2.90 11.27 -14.76
CA TYR A 12 4.17 11.96 -14.52
C TYR A 12 4.07 13.11 -13.52
N ALA A 13 2.96 13.84 -13.50
CA ALA A 13 2.71 14.86 -12.48
C ALA A 13 2.65 14.26 -11.06
N MET A 14 1.98 13.11 -10.89
CA MET A 14 1.93 12.40 -9.63
C MET A 14 3.30 11.85 -9.20
N VAL A 15 4.09 11.33 -10.14
CA VAL A 15 5.47 10.90 -9.88
C VAL A 15 6.32 12.07 -9.39
N THR A 16 6.24 13.23 -10.07
CA THR A 16 6.99 14.44 -9.66
C THR A 16 6.56 14.90 -8.26
N LEU A 17 5.25 14.97 -8.00
CA LEU A 17 4.72 15.35 -6.68
C LEU A 17 5.20 14.39 -5.58
N ALA A 18 5.15 13.09 -5.84
CA ALA A 18 5.63 12.07 -4.93
C ALA A 18 7.12 12.24 -4.61
N CYS A 19 7.95 12.45 -5.64
CA CYS A 19 9.40 12.72 -5.46
C CYS A 19 9.65 13.99 -4.65
N ALA A 20 8.88 15.06 -4.89
CA ALA A 20 8.99 16.30 -4.13
C ALA A 20 8.64 16.09 -2.65
N ILE A 21 7.55 15.39 -2.35
CA ILE A 21 7.13 15.06 -0.97
C ILE A 21 8.22 14.24 -0.26
N MET A 22 8.77 13.22 -0.93
CA MET A 22 9.83 12.39 -0.37
C MET A 22 11.14 13.19 -0.18
N GLY A 23 11.51 14.04 -1.13
CA GLY A 23 12.68 14.92 -1.05
C GLY A 23 12.58 15.92 0.10
N ILE A 24 11.41 16.54 0.29
CA ILE A 24 11.12 17.41 1.44
C ILE A 24 11.24 16.64 2.74
N ALA A 25 10.63 15.46 2.84
CA ALA A 25 10.68 14.63 4.04
C ALA A 25 12.13 14.30 4.45
N MET A 26 12.96 13.90 3.48
CA MET A 26 14.37 13.59 3.73
C MET A 26 15.16 14.79 4.21
N ASN A 27 15.06 15.90 3.51
CA ASN A 27 15.87 17.08 3.82
C ASN A 27 15.39 17.80 5.10
N THR A 28 14.09 17.76 5.43
CA THR A 28 13.53 18.43 6.60
C THR A 28 13.68 17.62 7.88
N PHE A 29 13.48 16.29 7.81
CA PHE A 29 13.40 15.46 9.01
C PHE A 29 14.59 14.52 9.18
N TYR A 30 15.07 13.87 8.08
CA TYR A 30 16.11 12.86 8.22
C TYR A 30 17.49 13.46 8.33
N MET A 31 17.83 14.36 7.40
CA MET A 31 19.17 14.98 7.35
C MET A 31 19.55 15.72 8.62
N PRO A 32 18.72 16.68 9.16
CA PRO A 32 19.11 17.41 10.38
C PRO A 32 19.29 16.52 11.60
N ASN A 33 18.58 15.38 11.64
CA ASN A 33 18.58 14.44 12.76
C ASN A 33 19.55 13.27 12.58
N LYS A 34 20.39 13.28 11.53
CA LYS A 34 21.36 12.21 11.18
C LYS A 34 20.71 10.85 11.03
N MET A 35 19.49 10.81 10.50
CA MET A 35 18.76 9.58 10.22
C MET A 35 19.02 9.16 8.78
N LEU A 36 19.04 7.84 8.55
CA LEU A 36 19.13 7.30 7.20
C LEU A 36 17.75 7.27 6.54
N SER A 37 17.72 7.50 5.25
CA SER A 37 16.58 7.14 4.40
C SER A 37 16.68 5.68 4.01
N GLY A 38 15.55 5.11 3.54
CA GLY A 38 15.52 3.76 3.03
C GLY A 38 16.12 3.61 1.63
N GLY A 39 16.48 2.39 1.29
CA GLY A 39 16.93 2.01 -0.04
C GLY A 39 18.20 2.71 -0.50
N ILE A 40 18.27 2.99 -1.80
CA ILE A 40 19.40 3.74 -2.40
C ILE A 40 19.46 5.17 -1.87
N GLY A 41 18.33 5.79 -1.50
CA GLY A 41 18.33 7.06 -0.81
C GLY A 41 19.16 7.03 0.48
N GLY A 42 19.07 5.92 1.26
CA GLY A 42 19.89 5.71 2.45
C GLY A 42 21.37 5.57 2.14
N VAL A 43 21.72 4.89 1.07
CA VAL A 43 23.10 4.81 0.59
C VAL A 43 23.62 6.20 0.18
N ALA A 44 22.79 7.01 -0.48
CA ALA A 44 23.15 8.38 -0.88
C ALA A 44 23.37 9.30 0.35
N VAL A 45 22.52 9.18 1.37
CA VAL A 45 22.68 9.90 2.65
C VAL A 45 23.97 9.44 3.35
N LEU A 46 24.26 8.15 3.37
CA LEU A 46 25.47 7.59 3.94
C LEU A 46 26.73 8.14 3.23
N ALA A 47 26.72 8.14 1.90
CA ALA A 47 27.81 8.69 1.09
C ALA A 47 28.01 10.20 1.32
N TYR A 48 26.94 10.95 1.55
CA TYR A 48 27.02 12.36 1.90
C TYR A 48 27.73 12.56 3.25
N TYR A 49 27.39 11.77 4.28
CA TYR A 49 28.04 11.89 5.59
C TYR A 49 29.50 11.44 5.61
N VAL A 50 29.86 10.43 4.82
CA VAL A 50 31.21 9.87 4.81
C VAL A 50 32.14 10.64 3.87
N ALA A 51 31.65 11.03 2.70
CA ALA A 51 32.47 11.56 1.61
C ALA A 51 32.00 12.92 1.07
N VAL A 52 30.97 13.54 1.66
CA VAL A 52 30.38 14.84 1.25
C VAL A 52 29.93 14.83 -0.23
N LEU A 53 29.52 13.66 -0.74
CA LEU A 53 29.05 13.51 -2.11
C LEU A 53 27.61 14.02 -2.24
N PRO A 54 27.24 14.72 -3.35
CA PRO A 54 25.87 15.16 -3.57
C PRO A 54 24.90 13.96 -3.57
N MET A 55 23.83 14.04 -2.79
CA MET A 55 22.90 12.92 -2.60
C MET A 55 22.20 12.51 -3.89
N GLY A 56 21.77 13.49 -4.70
CA GLY A 56 21.10 13.21 -5.97
C GLY A 56 22.02 12.52 -6.96
N ALA A 57 23.27 13.00 -7.12
CA ALA A 57 24.24 12.37 -7.99
C ALA A 57 24.57 10.93 -7.56
N THR A 58 24.78 10.72 -6.25
CA THR A 58 25.05 9.38 -5.70
C THR A 58 23.85 8.46 -5.92
N SER A 59 22.64 8.95 -5.66
CA SER A 59 21.41 8.20 -5.91
C SER A 59 21.28 7.80 -7.38
N LEU A 60 21.58 8.73 -8.29
CA LEU A 60 21.50 8.46 -9.73
C LEU A 60 22.48 7.35 -10.15
N ILE A 61 23.74 7.45 -9.74
CA ILE A 61 24.79 6.46 -10.08
C ILE A 61 24.43 5.08 -9.52
N CYS A 62 24.02 5.00 -8.26
CA CYS A 62 23.64 3.73 -7.62
C CYS A 62 22.39 3.08 -8.25
N ASN A 63 21.56 3.87 -8.90
CA ASN A 63 20.35 3.37 -9.58
C ASN A 63 20.64 2.79 -10.98
N VAL A 64 21.80 3.06 -11.59
CA VAL A 64 22.14 2.53 -12.93
C VAL A 64 21.99 1.00 -13.02
N PRO A 65 22.60 0.18 -12.13
CA PRO A 65 22.43 -1.29 -12.21
C PRO A 65 20.99 -1.73 -12.00
N LEU A 66 20.25 -1.04 -11.11
CA LEU A 66 18.84 -1.37 -10.85
C LEU A 66 17.93 -1.01 -12.03
N PHE A 67 18.25 0.03 -12.76
CA PHE A 67 17.56 0.35 -14.00
C PHE A 67 17.69 -0.77 -15.04
N PHE A 68 18.87 -1.39 -15.18
CA PHE A 68 19.05 -2.56 -16.05
C PHE A 68 18.22 -3.76 -15.58
N LEU A 69 18.05 -3.95 -14.25
CA LEU A 69 17.14 -4.96 -13.73
C LEU A 69 15.68 -4.64 -14.12
N ALA A 70 15.25 -3.41 -13.97
CA ALA A 70 13.90 -2.98 -14.37
C ALA A 70 13.67 -3.24 -15.87
N TYR A 71 14.64 -2.88 -16.72
CA TYR A 71 14.58 -3.11 -18.16
C TYR A 71 14.43 -4.60 -18.54
N LYS A 72 15.07 -5.51 -17.77
CA LYS A 72 15.05 -6.94 -18.03
C LYS A 72 13.77 -7.65 -17.54
N TYR A 73 13.22 -7.23 -16.37
CA TYR A 73 12.15 -7.97 -15.66
C TYR A 73 10.79 -7.28 -15.67
N MET A 74 10.74 -5.99 -16.01
CA MET A 74 9.52 -5.20 -15.99
C MET A 74 9.12 -4.74 -17.39
N ASP A 75 7.87 -4.26 -17.52
CA ASP A 75 7.34 -3.77 -18.79
C ASP A 75 7.98 -2.42 -19.17
N ARG A 76 7.96 -2.09 -20.47
CA ARG A 76 8.52 -0.82 -20.98
C ARG A 76 7.92 0.41 -20.34
N GLU A 77 6.61 0.41 -20.08
CA GLU A 77 5.93 1.55 -19.42
C GLU A 77 6.47 1.78 -18.00
N TYR A 78 6.64 0.71 -17.23
CA TYR A 78 7.24 0.78 -15.90
C TYR A 78 8.70 1.25 -15.97
N THR A 79 9.49 0.71 -16.89
CA THR A 79 10.92 1.06 -17.02
C THR A 79 11.11 2.53 -17.35
N VAL A 80 10.30 3.10 -18.26
CA VAL A 80 10.34 4.54 -18.61
C VAL A 80 9.89 5.39 -17.41
N SER A 81 8.85 4.97 -16.70
CA SER A 81 8.38 5.64 -15.48
C SER A 81 9.42 5.60 -14.37
N ALA A 82 10.12 4.48 -14.18
CA ALA A 82 11.19 4.33 -13.22
C ALA A 82 12.39 5.24 -13.54
N LEU A 83 12.79 5.30 -14.81
CA LEU A 83 13.86 6.22 -15.23
C LEU A 83 13.51 7.68 -14.92
N TYR A 84 12.29 8.08 -15.26
CA TYR A 84 11.79 9.42 -14.94
C TYR A 84 11.78 9.66 -13.44
N GLY A 85 11.28 8.71 -12.65
CA GLY A 85 11.21 8.82 -11.20
C GLY A 85 12.59 8.86 -10.54
N ILE A 86 13.57 8.09 -11.02
CA ILE A 86 14.97 8.16 -10.55
C ILE A 86 15.52 9.57 -10.74
N ILE A 87 15.34 10.15 -11.93
CA ILE A 87 15.81 11.52 -12.22
C ILE A 87 15.06 12.54 -11.36
N ALA A 88 13.72 12.46 -11.32
CA ALA A 88 12.90 13.39 -10.54
C ALA A 88 13.21 13.32 -9.03
N PHE A 89 13.45 12.12 -8.49
CA PHE A 89 13.81 11.96 -7.09
C PHE A 89 15.21 12.51 -6.80
N SER A 90 16.19 12.21 -7.64
CA SER A 90 17.55 12.73 -7.51
C SER A 90 17.58 14.27 -7.56
N VAL A 91 16.86 14.86 -8.51
CA VAL A 91 16.70 16.32 -8.59
C VAL A 91 16.01 16.88 -7.34
N SER A 92 14.96 16.20 -6.84
CA SER A 92 14.25 16.63 -5.64
C SER A 92 15.13 16.60 -4.40
N LEU A 93 16.02 15.62 -4.26
CA LEU A 93 16.97 15.53 -3.17
C LEU A 93 17.92 16.76 -3.12
N ASP A 94 18.49 17.10 -4.25
CA ASP A 94 19.44 18.22 -4.33
C ASP A 94 18.70 19.57 -4.31
N PHE A 95 17.55 19.68 -4.97
CA PHE A 95 16.75 20.91 -4.99
C PHE A 95 16.27 21.33 -3.59
N PHE A 96 15.78 20.37 -2.79
CA PHE A 96 15.30 20.64 -1.42
C PHE A 96 16.42 20.58 -0.36
N HIS A 97 17.68 20.42 -0.76
CA HIS A 97 18.80 20.31 0.18
C HIS A 97 18.92 21.52 1.13
N PHE A 98 18.52 22.72 0.70
CA PHE A 98 18.50 23.90 1.55
C PHE A 98 17.66 23.76 2.82
N LEU A 99 16.65 22.87 2.82
CA LEU A 99 15.82 22.59 4.00
C LEU A 99 16.62 21.87 5.10
N SER A 100 17.68 21.16 4.77
CA SER A 100 18.52 20.47 5.75
C SER A 100 19.27 21.40 6.70
N ASN A 101 19.41 22.67 6.33
CA ASN A 101 20.01 23.69 7.18
C ASN A 101 19.10 24.18 8.30
N TYR A 102 17.80 23.83 8.22
CA TYR A 102 16.78 24.23 9.21
C TYR A 102 16.32 23.01 10.00
N THR A 103 16.58 23.00 11.31
CA THR A 103 16.02 21.96 12.18
C THR A 103 14.60 22.37 12.60
N VAL A 104 13.61 21.91 11.84
CA VAL A 104 12.19 22.21 12.09
C VAL A 104 11.68 21.48 13.34
N VAL A 105 12.20 20.27 13.60
CA VAL A 105 11.81 19.44 14.74
C VAL A 105 13.07 19.00 15.48
N HIS A 106 13.22 19.45 16.74
CA HIS A 106 14.37 19.13 17.57
C HIS A 106 14.26 17.76 18.27
N ASP A 107 13.05 17.32 18.55
CA ASP A 107 12.79 15.99 19.11
C ASP A 107 12.96 14.92 18.02
N LYS A 108 13.93 14.02 18.21
CA LYS A 108 14.25 12.98 17.24
C LYS A 108 13.10 11.99 17.05
N LEU A 109 12.34 11.68 18.11
CA LEU A 109 11.20 10.76 18.03
C LEU A 109 10.08 11.38 17.18
N LEU A 110 9.78 12.65 17.40
CA LEU A 110 8.78 13.37 16.62
C LEU A 110 9.23 13.51 15.15
N ALA A 111 10.52 13.76 14.91
CA ALA A 111 11.09 13.80 13.56
C ALA A 111 10.99 12.45 12.82
N CYS A 112 11.20 11.33 13.54
CA CYS A 112 11.00 9.97 13.00
C CYS A 112 9.56 9.76 12.52
N ILE A 113 8.60 10.12 13.37
CA ILE A 113 7.18 9.91 13.08
C ILE A 113 6.74 10.82 11.94
N ALA A 114 7.00 12.12 12.04
CA ALA A 114 6.60 13.09 11.03
C ALA A 114 7.27 12.82 9.66
N GLY A 115 8.58 12.59 9.67
CA GLY A 115 9.32 12.23 8.46
C GLY A 115 8.89 10.91 7.86
N GLY A 116 8.68 9.87 8.69
CA GLY A 116 8.18 8.58 8.26
C GLY A 116 6.79 8.64 7.64
N VAL A 117 5.88 9.41 8.23
CA VAL A 117 4.54 9.64 7.67
C VAL A 117 4.62 10.38 6.34
N LEU A 118 5.35 11.50 6.28
CA LEU A 118 5.43 12.32 5.07
C LEU A 118 6.09 11.56 3.92
N TYR A 119 7.21 10.88 4.18
CA TYR A 119 7.87 10.04 3.19
C TYR A 119 6.97 8.88 2.73
N GLY A 120 6.28 8.22 3.68
CA GLY A 120 5.35 7.13 3.40
C GLY A 120 4.17 7.54 2.52
N ILE A 121 3.63 8.75 2.70
CA ILE A 121 2.60 9.32 1.81
C ILE A 121 3.18 9.53 0.40
N GLY A 122 4.36 10.13 0.28
CA GLY A 122 5.03 10.29 -1.00
C GLY A 122 5.24 8.97 -1.73
N ALA A 123 5.79 7.96 -1.04
CA ALA A 123 5.99 6.63 -1.58
C ALA A 123 4.66 5.96 -2.00
N ALA A 124 3.61 6.10 -1.21
CA ALA A 124 2.29 5.57 -1.55
C ALA A 124 1.71 6.23 -2.81
N CYS A 125 1.83 7.55 -2.95
CA CYS A 125 1.42 8.27 -4.18
C CYS A 125 2.17 7.74 -5.40
N MET A 126 3.48 7.48 -5.26
CA MET A 126 4.32 6.89 -6.29
C MET A 126 3.81 5.50 -6.71
N TYR A 127 3.61 4.60 -5.75
CA TYR A 127 3.22 3.20 -6.02
C TYR A 127 1.78 3.09 -6.58
N ARG A 128 0.86 3.98 -6.17
CA ARG A 128 -0.52 4.01 -6.70
C ARG A 128 -0.60 4.30 -8.19
N VAL A 129 0.34 5.06 -8.72
CA VAL A 129 0.41 5.34 -10.16
C VAL A 129 1.31 4.35 -10.92
N GLY A 130 1.88 3.34 -10.24
CA GLY A 130 2.80 2.39 -10.84
C GLY A 130 4.15 3.01 -11.19
N GLY A 131 4.55 4.06 -10.45
CA GLY A 131 5.85 4.69 -10.55
C GLY A 131 6.90 4.02 -9.64
N SER A 132 8.14 4.48 -9.75
CA SER A 132 9.25 4.06 -8.90
C SER A 132 10.22 5.22 -8.74
N SER A 133 10.73 5.42 -7.53
CA SER A 133 11.83 6.37 -7.28
C SER A 133 13.21 5.74 -7.53
N GLY A 134 13.22 4.51 -8.03
CA GLY A 134 14.44 3.71 -8.17
C GLY A 134 14.74 2.91 -6.89
N GLY A 135 15.98 2.49 -6.77
CA GLY A 135 16.44 1.82 -5.57
C GLY A 135 15.76 0.47 -5.30
N THR A 136 15.51 0.21 -4.03
CA THR A 136 14.82 -0.99 -3.59
C THR A 136 13.38 -1.10 -4.09
N ASP A 137 12.78 -0.01 -4.57
CA ASP A 137 11.44 -0.02 -5.16
C ASP A 137 11.38 -0.90 -6.41
N ILE A 138 12.44 -0.88 -7.23
CA ILE A 138 12.54 -1.73 -8.43
C ILE A 138 12.60 -3.20 -8.03
N ILE A 139 13.43 -3.54 -7.03
CA ILE A 139 13.51 -4.90 -6.50
C ILE A 139 12.16 -5.30 -5.91
N GLY A 140 11.55 -4.42 -5.14
CA GLY A 140 10.24 -4.61 -4.54
C GLY A 140 9.14 -4.83 -5.58
N ALA A 141 9.14 -4.08 -6.68
CA ALA A 141 8.18 -4.26 -7.78
C ALA A 141 8.34 -5.61 -8.49
N ILE A 142 9.58 -6.06 -8.70
CA ILE A 142 9.86 -7.40 -9.27
C ILE A 142 9.36 -8.50 -8.33
N ILE A 143 9.61 -8.36 -7.03
CA ILE A 143 9.15 -9.31 -6.00
C ILE A 143 7.63 -9.28 -5.89
N GLN A 144 7.01 -8.10 -5.92
CA GLN A 144 5.55 -7.98 -5.89
C GLN A 144 4.89 -8.66 -7.09
N LYS A 145 5.48 -8.52 -8.28
CA LYS A 145 4.97 -9.16 -9.51
C LYS A 145 4.98 -10.69 -9.41
N ASN A 146 6.01 -11.28 -8.78
CA ASN A 146 6.21 -12.72 -8.74
C ASN A 146 5.63 -13.39 -7.47
N TYR A 147 5.62 -12.70 -6.34
CA TYR A 147 5.30 -13.27 -5.02
C TYR A 147 4.19 -12.55 -4.27
N SER A 148 3.59 -11.48 -4.85
CA SER A 148 2.52 -10.67 -4.22
C SER A 148 2.91 -10.04 -2.87
N ILE A 149 4.22 -9.89 -2.59
CA ILE A 149 4.72 -9.19 -1.42
C ILE A 149 4.76 -7.69 -1.75
N SER A 150 4.27 -6.83 -0.84
CA SER A 150 4.23 -5.38 -1.10
C SER A 150 5.64 -4.79 -1.27
N ILE A 151 5.76 -3.79 -2.14
CA ILE A 151 7.03 -3.06 -2.38
C ILE A 151 7.60 -2.53 -1.07
N SER A 152 6.74 -1.92 -0.24
CA SER A 152 7.14 -1.35 1.05
C SER A 152 7.66 -2.40 2.02
N THR A 153 7.07 -3.60 2.04
CA THR A 153 7.52 -4.71 2.91
C THR A 153 8.89 -5.23 2.46
N THR A 154 9.09 -5.39 1.16
CA THR A 154 10.39 -5.77 0.59
C THR A 154 11.46 -4.71 0.90
N GLY A 155 11.11 -3.42 0.73
CA GLY A 155 11.98 -2.30 1.06
C GLY A 155 12.35 -2.28 2.55
N PHE A 156 11.39 -2.57 3.45
CA PHE A 156 11.66 -2.66 4.89
C PHE A 156 12.69 -3.76 5.22
N ALA A 157 12.53 -4.95 4.64
CA ALA A 157 13.48 -6.05 4.85
C ALA A 157 14.90 -5.71 4.37
N PHE A 158 15.02 -5.08 3.19
CA PHE A 158 16.30 -4.61 2.66
C PHE A 158 16.93 -3.52 3.55
N ASN A 159 16.12 -2.62 4.07
CA ASN A 159 16.56 -1.53 4.93
C ASN A 159 17.11 -2.03 6.28
N ILE A 160 16.62 -3.14 6.81
CA ILE A 160 17.20 -3.76 8.00
C ILE A 160 18.66 -4.14 7.75
N CYS A 161 18.97 -4.73 6.58
CA CYS A 161 20.36 -5.08 6.24
C CYS A 161 21.25 -3.83 6.15
N LEU A 162 20.74 -2.73 5.55
CA LEU A 162 21.45 -1.45 5.48
C LEU A 162 21.71 -0.88 6.88
N LEU A 163 20.72 -0.96 7.77
CA LEU A 163 20.84 -0.49 9.15
C LEU A 163 21.89 -1.24 9.93
N LEU A 164 21.93 -2.57 9.84
CA LEU A 164 22.94 -3.38 10.52
C LEU A 164 24.35 -2.99 10.09
N ALA A 165 24.55 -2.71 8.80
CA ALA A 165 25.83 -2.23 8.29
C ALA A 165 26.18 -0.82 8.79
N SER A 166 25.19 0.04 9.08
CA SER A 166 25.40 1.42 9.52
C SER A 166 25.65 1.60 11.02
N VAL A 167 25.42 0.57 11.83
CA VAL A 167 25.65 0.61 13.30
C VAL A 167 27.11 0.97 13.61
N SER A 168 28.06 0.41 12.86
CA SER A 168 29.49 0.66 13.06
C SER A 168 29.92 2.10 12.76
N LEU A 169 29.13 2.83 11.95
CA LEU A 169 29.47 4.20 11.52
C LEU A 169 28.76 5.27 12.37
N PHE A 170 27.52 5.05 12.75
CA PHE A 170 26.70 6.04 13.44
C PHE A 170 26.38 5.71 14.91
N GLY A 171 26.73 4.52 15.36
CA GLY A 171 26.33 4.02 16.67
C GLY A 171 24.87 3.54 16.70
N ILE A 172 24.48 3.01 17.86
CA ILE A 172 23.18 2.32 18.01
C ILE A 172 21.96 3.29 18.03
N GLU A 173 22.11 4.48 18.63
CA GLU A 173 20.99 5.40 18.85
C GLU A 173 20.39 5.93 17.53
N PRO A 174 21.14 6.50 16.57
CA PRO A 174 20.60 6.94 15.28
C PRO A 174 20.02 5.78 14.46
N VAL A 175 20.57 4.58 14.62
CA VAL A 175 20.08 3.37 13.94
C VAL A 175 18.71 2.96 14.47
N LEU A 176 18.46 3.03 15.77
CA LEU A 176 17.16 2.76 16.37
C LEU A 176 16.09 3.76 15.91
N TYR A 177 16.43 5.06 15.86
CA TYR A 177 15.52 6.08 15.31
C TYR A 177 15.24 5.85 13.82
N THR A 178 16.23 5.46 13.05
CA THR A 178 16.05 5.13 11.63
C THR A 178 15.16 3.87 11.45
N LEU A 179 15.32 2.85 12.29
CA LEU A 179 14.46 1.66 12.28
C LEU A 179 12.99 2.03 12.55
N LEU A 180 12.77 2.90 13.55
CA LEU A 180 11.43 3.42 13.84
C LEU A 180 10.85 4.20 12.65
N THR A 181 11.67 5.05 12.03
CA THR A 181 11.28 5.80 10.83
C THR A 181 10.86 4.85 9.69
N PHE A 182 11.61 3.79 9.43
CA PHE A 182 11.26 2.79 8.41
C PHE A 182 9.98 2.05 8.74
N PHE A 183 9.75 1.73 10.00
CA PHE A 183 8.50 1.10 10.43
C PHE A 183 7.30 2.02 10.17
N VAL A 184 7.36 3.27 10.60
CA VAL A 184 6.30 4.28 10.39
C VAL A 184 6.08 4.51 8.90
N MET A 185 7.15 4.71 8.13
CA MET A 185 7.11 4.89 6.68
C MET A 185 6.40 3.70 5.99
N THR A 186 6.80 2.47 6.32
CA THR A 186 6.23 1.25 5.71
C THR A 186 4.75 1.10 6.05
N LYS A 187 4.37 1.31 7.32
CA LYS A 187 2.96 1.25 7.74
C LYS A 187 2.12 2.32 7.06
N THR A 188 2.61 3.55 7.00
CA THR A 188 1.93 4.65 6.30
C THR A 188 1.82 4.38 4.81
N CYS A 189 2.90 3.98 4.17
CA CYS A 189 2.90 3.67 2.75
C CYS A 189 1.90 2.54 2.42
N ASN A 190 1.91 1.44 3.17
CA ASN A 190 0.95 0.35 2.97
C ASN A 190 -0.50 0.82 3.18
N ALA A 191 -0.79 1.58 4.23
CA ALA A 191 -2.13 2.10 4.50
C ALA A 191 -2.64 3.02 3.38
N PHE A 192 -1.78 3.89 2.85
CA PHE A 192 -2.15 4.79 1.76
C PHE A 192 -2.14 4.10 0.39
N THR A 193 -1.32 3.08 0.16
CA THR A 193 -1.27 2.34 -1.12
C THR A 193 -2.49 1.43 -1.28
N THR A 194 -2.81 0.63 -0.27
CA THR A 194 -4.00 -0.24 -0.29
C THR A 194 -5.30 0.56 -0.15
N GLY A 195 -5.20 1.81 0.35
CA GLY A 195 -6.36 2.63 0.70
C GLY A 195 -7.09 2.07 1.92
N PHE A 196 -8.13 2.76 2.34
CA PHE A 196 -9.02 2.31 3.42
C PHE A 196 -10.07 1.29 2.93
N ASP A 197 -9.84 0.65 1.77
CA ASP A 197 -10.78 -0.29 1.16
C ASP A 197 -10.55 -1.72 1.73
N TYR A 198 -10.46 -1.78 3.07
CA TYR A 198 -10.39 -3.05 3.79
C TYR A 198 -11.60 -3.90 3.47
N LYS A 199 -11.35 -5.10 2.96
CA LYS A 199 -12.40 -6.06 2.65
C LYS A 199 -12.51 -7.07 3.79
N LYS A 200 -13.72 -7.46 4.10
CA LYS A 200 -14.03 -8.45 5.14
C LYS A 200 -14.79 -9.61 4.52
N LYS A 201 -14.36 -10.80 4.84
CA LYS A 201 -15.11 -12.02 4.63
C LYS A 201 -16.02 -12.20 5.83
N VAL A 202 -17.31 -12.37 5.60
CA VAL A 202 -18.30 -12.65 6.63
C VAL A 202 -18.93 -13.99 6.33
N ILE A 203 -18.95 -14.86 7.33
CA ILE A 203 -19.67 -16.13 7.30
C ILE A 203 -20.72 -16.06 8.41
N ILE A 204 -21.97 -16.33 8.07
CA ILE A 204 -23.09 -16.26 9.01
C ILE A 204 -23.74 -17.63 9.05
N ILE A 205 -23.98 -18.12 10.26
CA ILE A 205 -24.67 -19.39 10.55
C ILE A 205 -25.95 -19.01 11.29
N SER A 206 -27.09 -19.26 10.63
CA SER A 206 -28.43 -18.93 11.14
C SER A 206 -29.49 -19.88 10.56
N GLU A 207 -30.53 -20.11 11.28
CA GLU A 207 -31.73 -20.81 10.76
C GLU A 207 -32.49 -19.92 9.74
N HIS A 208 -32.32 -18.57 9.84
CA HIS A 208 -32.91 -17.55 8.95
C HIS A 208 -31.94 -17.12 7.81
N HIS A 209 -31.14 -18.07 7.30
CA HIS A 209 -30.09 -17.78 6.32
C HIS A 209 -30.63 -17.15 5.02
N GLU A 210 -31.83 -17.58 4.54
CA GLU A 210 -32.44 -17.00 3.33
C GLU A 210 -32.81 -15.55 3.49
N GLU A 211 -33.48 -15.19 4.60
CA GLU A 211 -33.91 -13.81 4.88
C GLU A 211 -32.70 -12.88 5.02
N ILE A 212 -31.66 -13.35 5.72
CA ILE A 212 -30.39 -12.62 5.87
C ILE A 212 -29.72 -12.41 4.52
N ALA A 213 -29.65 -13.44 3.68
CA ALA A 213 -29.02 -13.33 2.36
C ALA A 213 -29.78 -12.36 1.46
N GLU A 214 -31.12 -12.41 1.42
CA GLU A 214 -31.93 -11.48 0.66
C GLU A 214 -31.76 -10.03 1.12
N ALA A 215 -31.77 -9.81 2.44
CA ALA A 215 -31.56 -8.49 3.01
C ALA A 215 -30.17 -7.93 2.66
N ILE A 216 -29.11 -8.76 2.73
CA ILE A 216 -27.78 -8.38 2.34
C ILE A 216 -27.73 -7.99 0.85
N ILE A 217 -28.32 -8.77 -0.04
CA ILE A 217 -28.36 -8.48 -1.48
C ILE A 217 -29.13 -7.18 -1.74
N LYS A 218 -30.30 -6.99 -1.15
CA LYS A 218 -31.16 -5.81 -1.37
C LYS A 218 -30.57 -4.53 -0.78
N ILE A 219 -30.04 -4.59 0.46
CA ILE A 219 -29.65 -3.41 1.24
C ILE A 219 -28.18 -3.06 1.07
N VAL A 220 -27.30 -4.07 0.98
CA VAL A 220 -25.83 -3.87 0.89
C VAL A 220 -25.35 -3.91 -0.56
N GLY A 221 -26.12 -4.56 -1.45
CA GLY A 221 -25.80 -4.69 -2.87
C GLY A 221 -24.61 -5.59 -3.14
N ARG A 222 -24.45 -6.67 -2.36
CA ARG A 222 -23.36 -7.65 -2.49
C ARG A 222 -23.89 -9.03 -2.82
N GLY A 223 -23.16 -9.73 -3.69
CA GLY A 223 -23.42 -11.13 -3.97
C GLY A 223 -23.18 -11.98 -2.73
N VAL A 224 -24.09 -12.91 -2.49
CA VAL A 224 -24.05 -13.86 -1.39
C VAL A 224 -23.95 -15.28 -1.98
N THR A 225 -23.22 -16.14 -1.31
CA THR A 225 -23.09 -17.56 -1.68
C THR A 225 -23.46 -18.42 -0.48
N TYR A 226 -24.24 -19.45 -0.68
CA TYR A 226 -24.47 -20.46 0.35
C TYR A 226 -23.36 -21.50 0.33
N ILE A 227 -22.91 -21.87 1.53
CA ILE A 227 -21.97 -22.98 1.75
C ILE A 227 -22.69 -24.01 2.59
N SER A 228 -22.91 -25.18 2.03
CA SER A 228 -23.54 -26.29 2.73
C SER A 228 -22.59 -26.89 3.75
N GLY A 229 -23.09 -27.15 4.94
CA GLY A 229 -22.36 -27.77 6.04
C GLY A 229 -23.27 -28.63 6.91
N GLU A 230 -22.69 -29.48 7.73
CA GLU A 230 -23.39 -30.29 8.72
C GLU A 230 -22.87 -29.95 10.11
N GLY A 231 -23.80 -29.74 11.05
CA GLY A 231 -23.45 -29.55 12.44
C GLY A 231 -22.96 -30.87 13.08
N CYS A 232 -21.67 -30.91 13.46
CA CYS A 232 -21.05 -32.14 13.99
C CYS A 232 -21.77 -32.71 15.22
N PHE A 233 -22.34 -31.87 16.07
CA PHE A 233 -23.07 -32.30 17.25
C PHE A 233 -24.57 -32.63 16.99
N THR A 234 -25.21 -31.85 16.11
CA THR A 234 -26.64 -31.95 15.86
C THR A 234 -26.99 -32.85 14.66
N HIS A 235 -26.01 -33.18 13.83
CA HIS A 235 -26.15 -33.86 12.53
C HIS A 235 -27.18 -33.20 11.62
N ARG A 236 -27.48 -31.91 11.85
CA ARG A 236 -28.40 -31.14 11.00
C ARG A 236 -27.64 -30.49 9.85
N HIS A 237 -28.21 -30.59 8.68
CA HIS A 237 -27.75 -29.84 7.51
C HIS A 237 -28.04 -28.36 7.73
N ARG A 238 -27.02 -27.50 7.44
CA ARG A 238 -27.10 -26.03 7.57
C ARG A 238 -26.50 -25.36 6.36
N GLU A 239 -27.11 -24.29 5.94
CA GLU A 239 -26.57 -23.41 4.93
C GLU A 239 -25.94 -22.15 5.57
N LEU A 240 -24.65 -21.96 5.32
CA LEU A 240 -23.89 -20.82 5.79
C LEU A 240 -23.95 -19.73 4.73
N VAL A 241 -24.26 -18.51 5.14
CA VAL A 241 -24.23 -17.32 4.29
C VAL A 241 -22.79 -16.80 4.19
N PHE A 242 -22.21 -16.88 3.02
CA PHE A 242 -20.87 -16.36 2.73
C PHE A 242 -20.98 -15.07 1.91
N VAL A 243 -20.37 -13.98 2.41
CA VAL A 243 -20.32 -12.70 1.71
C VAL A 243 -18.99 -11.99 1.92
N VAL A 244 -18.50 -11.33 0.87
CA VAL A 244 -17.36 -10.42 0.95
C VAL A 244 -17.87 -8.99 0.82
N ILE A 245 -17.49 -8.15 1.79
CA ILE A 245 -17.97 -6.77 1.92
C ILE A 245 -16.81 -5.81 2.14
N LYS A 246 -17.05 -4.51 1.96
CA LYS A 246 -16.13 -3.46 2.43
C LYS A 246 -16.28 -3.27 3.94
N LEU A 247 -15.21 -2.85 4.61
CA LEU A 247 -15.27 -2.53 6.04
C LEU A 247 -16.38 -1.52 6.37
N THR A 248 -16.62 -0.55 5.50
CA THR A 248 -17.69 0.46 5.65
C THR A 248 -19.11 -0.13 5.62
N GLN A 249 -19.28 -1.33 5.06
CA GLN A 249 -20.55 -2.03 4.97
C GLN A 249 -20.79 -2.98 6.16
N LEU A 250 -19.74 -3.26 6.94
CA LEU A 250 -19.80 -4.25 8.03
C LEU A 250 -20.83 -3.91 9.11
N ALA A 251 -20.89 -2.63 9.51
CA ALA A 251 -21.87 -2.19 10.51
C ALA A 251 -23.31 -2.47 10.05
N LYS A 252 -23.59 -2.23 8.78
CA LYS A 252 -24.91 -2.46 8.20
C LYS A 252 -25.26 -3.94 8.13
N VAL A 253 -24.29 -4.80 7.76
CA VAL A 253 -24.49 -6.26 7.77
C VAL A 253 -24.75 -6.77 9.19
N ARG A 254 -24.01 -6.28 10.18
CA ARG A 254 -24.26 -6.64 11.59
C ARG A 254 -25.67 -6.25 12.06
N SER A 255 -26.16 -5.06 11.68
CA SER A 255 -27.50 -4.61 12.03
C SER A 255 -28.56 -5.55 11.42
N ILE A 256 -28.45 -5.85 10.11
CA ILE A 256 -29.35 -6.75 9.40
C ILE A 256 -29.42 -8.12 10.09
N VAL A 257 -28.26 -8.72 10.38
CA VAL A 257 -28.22 -10.04 11.01
C VAL A 257 -28.83 -10.01 12.38
N ARG A 258 -28.53 -8.99 13.19
CA ARG A 258 -29.07 -8.88 14.57
C ARG A 258 -30.57 -8.62 14.62
N GLU A 259 -31.12 -7.92 13.60
CA GLU A 259 -32.56 -7.65 13.48
C GLU A 259 -33.33 -8.91 13.07
N ILE A 260 -32.77 -9.75 12.18
CA ILE A 260 -33.44 -10.96 11.67
C ILE A 260 -33.23 -12.13 12.65
N ASP A 261 -32.01 -12.36 13.08
CA ASP A 261 -31.68 -13.44 14.04
C ASP A 261 -30.63 -12.98 15.05
N PRO A 262 -31.08 -12.56 16.26
CA PRO A 262 -30.17 -12.20 17.34
C PRO A 262 -29.26 -13.34 17.81
N SER A 263 -29.62 -14.60 17.52
CA SER A 263 -28.85 -15.80 17.91
C SER A 263 -27.86 -16.26 16.84
N ALA A 264 -27.84 -15.60 15.68
CA ALA A 264 -26.95 -15.94 14.57
C ALA A 264 -25.48 -15.88 14.99
N PHE A 265 -24.70 -16.86 14.56
CA PHE A 265 -23.26 -16.88 14.75
C PHE A 265 -22.56 -16.28 13.52
N MET A 266 -21.77 -15.23 13.74
CA MET A 266 -21.11 -14.50 12.67
C MET A 266 -19.59 -14.52 12.85
N ILE A 267 -18.86 -14.99 11.82
CA ILE A 267 -17.41 -14.96 11.73
C ILE A 267 -17.01 -13.85 10.78
N ILE A 268 -16.10 -12.98 11.22
CA ILE A 268 -15.56 -11.88 10.42
C ILE A 268 -14.05 -12.03 10.34
N SER A 269 -13.52 -12.13 9.11
CA SER A 269 -12.09 -12.27 8.85
C SER A 269 -11.62 -11.20 7.89
N ASP A 270 -10.35 -10.80 7.99
CA ASP A 270 -9.72 -9.95 6.99
C ASP A 270 -9.49 -10.72 5.69
N VAL A 271 -9.59 -10.01 4.58
CA VAL A 271 -9.28 -10.54 3.26
C VAL A 271 -8.21 -9.65 2.65
N ASN A 272 -7.07 -10.23 2.33
CA ASN A 272 -5.95 -9.49 1.76
C ASN A 272 -6.27 -8.99 0.35
N ASP A 273 -6.74 -9.91 -0.51
CA ASP A 273 -7.07 -9.59 -1.90
C ASP A 273 -8.37 -10.24 -2.34
N VAL A 274 -9.15 -9.49 -3.14
CA VAL A 274 -10.36 -9.99 -3.80
C VAL A 274 -10.33 -9.55 -5.25
N PHE A 275 -10.30 -10.50 -6.15
CA PHE A 275 -10.40 -10.28 -7.59
C PHE A 275 -11.77 -10.71 -8.08
N GLY A 276 -12.39 -9.88 -8.89
CA GLY A 276 -13.66 -10.22 -9.49
C GLY A 276 -14.64 -9.07 -9.60
N ARG A 277 -15.84 -9.40 -10.11
CA ARG A 277 -16.91 -8.43 -10.32
C ARG A 277 -17.38 -7.84 -8.99
N GLY A 278 -17.59 -6.53 -8.99
CA GLY A 278 -18.01 -5.79 -7.80
C GLY A 278 -16.86 -5.29 -6.92
N PHE A 279 -15.61 -5.74 -7.17
CA PHE A 279 -14.43 -5.27 -6.44
C PHE A 279 -13.35 -4.69 -7.36
N THR A 280 -12.81 -5.47 -8.28
CA THR A 280 -11.73 -5.04 -9.20
C THR A 280 -12.18 -4.85 -10.63
N LEU A 281 -13.22 -5.55 -11.07
CA LEU A 281 -13.80 -5.40 -12.40
C LEU A 281 -14.97 -4.41 -12.34
N LYS A 282 -14.91 -3.35 -13.15
CA LYS A 282 -16.05 -2.45 -13.34
C LYS A 282 -17.23 -3.26 -13.89
N PRO A 283 -18.48 -2.95 -13.49
CA PRO A 283 -19.64 -3.53 -14.15
C PRO A 283 -19.56 -3.21 -15.65
N SER A 284 -19.42 -4.22 -16.49
CA SER A 284 -19.38 -4.05 -17.93
C SER A 284 -20.81 -3.85 -18.43
N GLY A 285 -21.20 -2.57 -18.66
CA GLY A 285 -22.41 -2.20 -19.39
C GLY A 285 -23.69 -2.02 -18.57
N PRO A 286 -24.69 -1.34 -19.14
CA PRO A 286 -25.97 -1.05 -18.49
C PRO A 286 -26.91 -2.25 -18.33
N ASN A 287 -26.56 -3.42 -18.82
CA ASN A 287 -27.39 -4.63 -18.82
C ASN A 287 -26.86 -5.73 -17.93
N PHE A 288 -26.67 -5.45 -16.63
CA PHE A 288 -26.61 -6.54 -15.66
C PHE A 288 -28.05 -6.88 -15.30
N PRO A 289 -28.59 -8.10 -15.67
CA PRO A 289 -29.89 -8.49 -15.18
C PRO A 289 -29.78 -8.52 -13.65
N ARG A 290 -30.60 -7.71 -12.98
CA ARG A 290 -30.83 -7.89 -11.55
C ARG A 290 -31.25 -9.33 -11.36
N PRO A 291 -30.71 -10.08 -10.40
CA PRO A 291 -31.16 -11.45 -10.15
C PRO A 291 -32.68 -11.40 -9.95
N LYS A 292 -33.42 -12.02 -10.87
CA LYS A 292 -34.84 -12.32 -10.67
C LYS A 292 -34.82 -13.47 -9.67
N PHE A 293 -35.24 -13.21 -8.46
CA PHE A 293 -35.51 -14.28 -7.51
C PHE A 293 -36.64 -15.14 -8.09
N PRO A 294 -36.53 -16.46 -8.11
CA PRO A 294 -37.64 -17.31 -8.46
C PRO A 294 -38.81 -16.96 -7.54
N GLU A 295 -39.99 -16.71 -8.14
CA GLU A 295 -41.21 -16.57 -7.38
C GLU A 295 -41.40 -17.87 -6.59
N LYS A 296 -41.56 -17.72 -5.26
CA LYS A 296 -41.89 -18.88 -4.42
C LYS A 296 -43.21 -19.47 -4.96
N HIS A 297 -43.13 -20.65 -5.55
CA HIS A 297 -44.33 -21.46 -5.73
C HIS A 297 -44.77 -21.87 -4.33
N GLU A 298 -45.93 -21.35 -3.91
CA GLU A 298 -46.65 -21.79 -2.71
C GLU A 298 -47.05 -23.27 -2.79
#